data_c79ede7bf05ea08c4f556220481594b3
#
_entry.id   c79ede7bf05ea08c4f556220481594b3
#
_cell.length_a   1.000
_cell.length_b   1.000
_cell.length_c   1.000
_cell.angle_alpha   90.00
_cell.angle_beta   90.00
_cell.angle_gamma   90.00
#
_symmetry.space_group_name_H-M   'P 1'
#
loop_
_entity.id
_entity.type
_entity.pdbx_description
1 polymer ?
#
loop_
_entity_poly.entity_id
_entity_poly.type
_entity_poly.pdbx_seq_one_letter_code
_entity_poly.pdbx_strand_id
1 'polypeptide(L)'
;VTRFRVFDDCIGFRYEDQVPGVDSMFVIDEQTAFNFAADAVSWSIPASFDTYELEYRKLKLSEVENANTPLTLRTDKGIYASIHEAQLVDYPEMTLVAHGPHGFKANLAPWPDGVKARYAGGTFQTPWRTVQIADKAVGLINSSLILNLNEPCKLETTYWIKPMKYVGVWWGM
;
A
#
# COMPACT_ATOMS: atom_id res chain seq x y z
N VAL A 1 18.22 -6.27 1.99
CA VAL A 1 17.78 -6.31 3.41
C VAL A 1 16.29 -6.05 3.49
N THR A 2 15.55 -6.77 4.36
CA THR A 2 14.16 -6.46 4.69
C THR A 2 14.13 -5.77 6.05
N ARG A 3 13.58 -4.57 6.09
CA ARG A 3 13.39 -3.79 7.32
C ARG A 3 11.95 -3.89 7.80
N PHE A 4 11.77 -4.14 9.09
CA PHE A 4 10.46 -4.18 9.75
C PHE A 4 10.33 -3.05 10.77
N ARG A 5 9.12 -2.50 10.88
CA ARG A 5 8.65 -1.67 12.00
C ARG A 5 7.35 -2.26 12.52
N VAL A 6 7.30 -2.55 13.81
CA VAL A 6 6.15 -3.16 14.48
C VAL A 6 5.60 -2.17 15.50
N PHE A 7 4.29 -2.03 15.51
CA PHE A 7 3.52 -1.17 16.41
C PHE A 7 2.43 -2.01 17.06
N ASP A 8 1.74 -1.49 18.07
CA ASP A 8 0.72 -2.23 18.82
C ASP A 8 -0.46 -2.71 17.95
N ASP A 9 -0.77 -1.98 16.89
CA ASP A 9 -1.92 -2.22 16.01
C ASP A 9 -1.51 -2.61 14.56
N CYS A 10 -0.20 -2.80 14.29
CA CYS A 10 0.21 -2.91 12.91
C CYS A 10 1.67 -3.30 12.70
N ILE A 11 1.97 -3.67 11.46
CA ILE A 11 3.33 -3.93 10.97
C ILE A 11 3.54 -3.25 9.63
N GLY A 12 4.72 -2.64 9.47
CA GLY A 12 5.24 -2.21 8.18
C GLY A 12 6.55 -2.91 7.86
N PHE A 13 6.76 -3.26 6.61
CA PHE A 13 8.05 -3.75 6.12
C PHE A 13 8.37 -3.17 4.75
N ARG A 14 9.66 -3.06 4.44
CA ARG A 14 10.15 -2.63 3.14
C ARG A 14 11.47 -3.30 2.79
N TYR A 15 11.83 -3.23 1.54
CA TYR A 15 13.12 -3.70 1.03
C TYR A 15 14.07 -2.53 0.87
N GLU A 16 15.28 -2.71 1.35
CA GLU A 16 16.38 -1.75 1.22
C GLU A 16 17.63 -2.51 0.83
N ASP A 17 18.40 -1.98 -0.08
CA ASP A 17 19.72 -2.54 -0.36
C ASP A 17 20.68 -1.48 -0.90
N GLN A 18 21.96 -1.83 -0.87
CA GLN A 18 23.03 -1.05 -1.46
C GLN A 18 23.95 -2.01 -2.22
N VAL A 19 23.98 -1.87 -3.54
CA VAL A 19 24.83 -2.66 -4.44
C VAL A 19 25.98 -1.77 -4.92
N PRO A 20 27.20 -1.96 -4.39
CA PRO A 20 28.35 -1.13 -4.78
C PRO A 20 28.71 -1.31 -6.25
N GLY A 21 29.15 -0.23 -6.88
CA GLY A 21 29.71 -0.28 -8.24
C GLY A 21 28.70 -0.39 -9.39
N VAL A 22 27.41 -0.14 -9.12
CA VAL A 22 26.40 -0.06 -10.18
C VAL A 22 25.91 1.38 -10.36
N ASP A 23 25.73 1.78 -11.62
CA ASP A 23 25.28 3.12 -11.98
C ASP A 23 23.77 3.28 -11.95
N SER A 24 23.05 2.17 -12.09
CA SER A 24 21.58 2.15 -12.06
C SER A 24 21.05 0.77 -11.71
N MET A 25 19.85 0.74 -11.13
CA MET A 25 19.10 -0.48 -10.86
C MET A 25 17.67 -0.38 -11.37
N PHE A 26 17.13 -1.51 -11.79
CA PHE A 26 15.78 -1.63 -12.29
C PHE A 26 15.01 -2.67 -11.48
N VAL A 27 13.83 -2.30 -10.99
CA VAL A 27 12.87 -3.24 -10.41
C VAL A 27 11.96 -3.72 -11.53
N ILE A 28 12.02 -5.01 -11.78
CA ILE A 28 11.18 -5.66 -12.81
C ILE A 28 9.90 -6.20 -12.21
N ASP A 29 9.99 -6.73 -10.97
CA ASP A 29 8.83 -7.25 -10.23
C ASP A 29 9.09 -7.19 -8.72
N GLU A 30 8.02 -7.20 -7.93
CA GLU A 30 8.05 -7.31 -6.49
C GLU A 30 7.30 -8.58 -6.06
N GLN A 31 8.00 -9.48 -5.37
CA GLN A 31 7.46 -10.80 -4.99
C GLN A 31 6.75 -10.79 -3.62
N THR A 32 6.41 -9.61 -3.11
CA THR A 32 5.65 -9.49 -1.86
C THR A 32 4.30 -10.19 -1.96
N ALA A 33 4.01 -11.05 -1.00
CA ALA A 33 2.72 -11.73 -0.90
C ALA A 33 2.16 -11.63 0.52
N PHE A 34 0.85 -11.50 0.59
CA PHE A 34 0.04 -11.46 1.82
C PHE A 34 -0.85 -12.70 1.83
N ASN A 35 -0.56 -13.66 2.70
CA ASN A 35 -1.30 -14.92 2.78
C ASN A 35 -2.05 -15.01 4.10
N PHE A 36 -3.34 -15.31 4.02
CA PHE A 36 -4.20 -15.47 5.19
C PHE A 36 -4.45 -16.97 5.46
N ALA A 37 -4.49 -17.32 6.73
CA ALA A 37 -4.67 -18.72 7.17
C ALA A 37 -6.07 -19.26 6.85
N ALA A 38 -7.05 -18.40 6.71
CA ALA A 38 -8.44 -18.75 6.40
C ALA A 38 -9.09 -17.67 5.52
N ASP A 39 -10.19 -18.03 4.88
CA ASP A 39 -11.01 -17.09 4.14
C ASP A 39 -11.65 -16.05 5.07
N ALA A 40 -11.87 -14.86 4.55
CA ALA A 40 -12.42 -13.73 5.30
C ALA A 40 -13.33 -12.90 4.39
N VAL A 41 -14.20 -12.11 4.99
CA VAL A 41 -14.98 -11.12 4.24
C VAL A 41 -14.11 -9.90 3.99
N SER A 42 -14.07 -9.42 2.75
CA SER A 42 -13.33 -8.24 2.35
C SER A 42 -14.21 -7.14 1.76
N TRP A 43 -13.69 -5.93 1.79
CA TRP A 43 -14.21 -4.75 1.10
C TRP A 43 -13.08 -4.19 0.25
N SER A 44 -13.28 -4.21 -1.06
CA SER A 44 -12.26 -3.79 -2.03
C SER A 44 -12.92 -3.18 -3.26
N ILE A 45 -12.15 -2.41 -4.00
CA ILE A 45 -12.46 -2.03 -5.38
C ILE A 45 -11.57 -2.82 -6.33
N PRO A 46 -12.01 -3.16 -7.55
CA PRO A 46 -11.16 -3.81 -8.54
C PRO A 46 -9.88 -3.03 -8.80
N ALA A 47 -8.78 -3.72 -9.07
CA ALA A 47 -7.52 -3.07 -9.38
C ALA A 47 -7.59 -2.26 -10.67
N SER A 48 -7.10 -1.04 -10.62
CA SER A 48 -6.91 -0.16 -11.76
C SER A 48 -5.74 0.77 -11.46
N PHE A 49 -4.87 0.97 -12.44
CA PHE A 49 -3.79 1.98 -12.34
C PHE A 49 -4.24 3.37 -12.79
N ASP A 50 -5.44 3.49 -13.34
CA ASP A 50 -5.96 4.74 -13.90
C ASP A 50 -6.98 5.43 -13.00
N THR A 51 -7.65 4.67 -12.13
CA THR A 51 -8.76 5.23 -11.34
C THR A 51 -9.02 4.49 -10.04
N TYR A 52 -9.50 5.24 -9.04
CA TYR A 52 -10.10 4.76 -7.79
C TYR A 52 -11.63 4.94 -7.77
N GLU A 53 -12.24 5.38 -8.84
CA GLU A 53 -13.67 5.73 -8.94
C GLU A 53 -14.56 4.52 -9.25
N LEU A 54 -14.18 3.35 -8.75
CA LEU A 54 -14.93 2.11 -8.90
C LEU A 54 -15.71 1.80 -7.62
N GLU A 55 -16.79 1.03 -7.76
CA GLU A 55 -17.64 0.65 -6.63
C GLU A 55 -16.97 -0.38 -5.72
N TYR A 56 -17.10 -0.19 -4.39
CA TYR A 56 -16.69 -1.18 -3.41
C TYR A 56 -17.54 -2.44 -3.51
N ARG A 57 -16.86 -3.58 -3.51
CA ARG A 57 -17.46 -4.91 -3.47
C ARG A 57 -17.21 -5.55 -2.12
N LYS A 58 -18.24 -6.22 -1.58
CA LYS A 58 -18.12 -7.07 -0.40
C LYS A 58 -18.06 -8.52 -0.86
N LEU A 59 -16.91 -9.13 -0.79
CA LEU A 59 -16.62 -10.48 -1.29
C LEU A 59 -15.82 -11.26 -0.25
N LYS A 60 -15.78 -12.59 -0.37
CA LYS A 60 -14.78 -13.38 0.32
C LYS A 60 -13.41 -13.15 -0.31
N LEU A 61 -12.31 -13.31 0.44
CA LEU A 61 -10.96 -13.19 -0.11
C LEU A 61 -10.75 -14.13 -1.31
N SER A 62 -11.28 -15.35 -1.23
CA SER A 62 -11.22 -16.35 -2.30
C SER A 62 -11.96 -15.96 -3.59
N GLU A 63 -12.82 -14.95 -3.54
CA GLU A 63 -13.60 -14.44 -4.68
C GLU A 63 -13.00 -13.15 -5.28
N VAL A 64 -11.97 -12.58 -4.64
CA VAL A 64 -11.31 -11.36 -5.11
C VAL A 64 -10.19 -11.74 -6.05
N GLU A 65 -10.33 -11.46 -7.34
CA GLU A 65 -9.30 -11.69 -8.34
C GLU A 65 -8.17 -10.65 -8.26
N ASN A 66 -8.54 -9.41 -8.05
CA ASN A 66 -7.62 -8.28 -7.90
C ASN A 66 -8.27 -7.14 -7.11
N ALA A 67 -7.45 -6.27 -6.52
CA ALA A 67 -7.94 -5.13 -5.75
C ALA A 67 -6.93 -3.98 -5.75
N ASN A 68 -7.44 -2.74 -5.72
CA ASN A 68 -6.66 -1.59 -5.28
C ASN A 68 -6.44 -1.65 -3.76
N THR A 69 -5.39 -1.00 -3.28
CA THR A 69 -5.17 -0.79 -1.85
C THR A 69 -5.74 0.57 -1.40
N PRO A 70 -6.27 0.69 -0.18
CA PRO A 70 -6.32 -0.32 0.86
C PRO A 70 -7.34 -1.42 0.60
N LEU A 71 -6.96 -2.68 0.78
CA LEU A 71 -7.89 -3.81 0.86
C LEU A 71 -8.20 -4.04 2.34
N THR A 72 -9.45 -3.91 2.71
CA THR A 72 -9.92 -4.14 4.09
C THR A 72 -10.60 -5.50 4.19
N LEU A 73 -10.35 -6.22 5.27
CA LEU A 73 -10.97 -7.51 5.53
C LEU A 73 -11.40 -7.66 6.99
N ARG A 74 -12.31 -8.60 7.22
CA ARG A 74 -12.73 -9.05 8.55
C ARG A 74 -12.73 -10.56 8.61
N THR A 75 -11.97 -11.10 9.55
CA THR A 75 -11.95 -12.55 9.81
C THR A 75 -13.24 -13.02 10.47
N ASP A 76 -13.46 -14.33 10.48
CA ASP A 76 -14.55 -15.00 11.20
C ASP A 76 -14.49 -14.76 12.72
N LYS A 77 -13.29 -14.54 13.26
CA LYS A 77 -13.05 -14.17 14.66
C LYS A 77 -13.32 -12.71 14.98
N GLY A 78 -13.77 -11.92 13.99
CA GLY A 78 -14.11 -10.51 14.18
C GLY A 78 -12.94 -9.53 14.13
N ILE A 79 -11.72 -10.00 13.83
CA ILE A 79 -10.55 -9.14 13.66
C ILE A 79 -10.62 -8.46 12.30
N TYR A 80 -10.43 -7.16 12.27
CA TYR A 80 -10.29 -6.36 11.06
C TYR A 80 -8.82 -6.21 10.70
N ALA A 81 -8.51 -6.24 9.41
CA ALA A 81 -7.19 -5.91 8.90
C ALA A 81 -7.29 -5.09 7.61
N SER A 82 -6.24 -4.33 7.33
CA SER A 82 -6.12 -3.56 6.09
C SER A 82 -4.72 -3.71 5.53
N ILE A 83 -4.62 -4.03 4.24
CA ILE A 83 -3.35 -4.05 3.50
C ILE A 83 -3.25 -2.74 2.74
N HIS A 84 -2.16 -2.04 2.92
CA HIS A 84 -1.87 -0.79 2.22
C HIS A 84 -0.36 -0.57 2.11
N GLU A 85 0.03 0.62 1.71
CA GLU A 85 1.42 1.08 1.60
C GLU A 85 1.60 2.46 2.24
N ALA A 86 2.83 2.79 2.61
CA ALA A 86 3.20 4.10 3.14
C ALA A 86 4.52 4.56 2.54
N GLN A 87 4.75 5.87 2.56
CA GLN A 87 5.94 6.49 1.97
C GLN A 87 6.11 6.10 0.49
N LEU A 88 5.05 6.24 -0.29
CA LEU A 88 5.06 6.04 -1.73
C LEU A 88 5.75 7.24 -2.39
N VAL A 89 7.07 7.13 -2.56
CA VAL A 89 7.93 8.16 -3.15
C VAL A 89 8.83 7.52 -4.19
N ASP A 90 8.82 8.03 -5.41
CA ASP A 90 9.61 7.55 -6.55
C ASP A 90 9.48 6.04 -6.81
N TYR A 91 8.30 5.50 -6.56
CA TYR A 91 7.98 4.08 -6.74
C TYR A 91 6.53 3.93 -7.23
N PRO A 92 6.22 2.90 -8.04
CA PRO A 92 4.86 2.69 -8.51
C PRO A 92 3.92 2.26 -7.39
N GLU A 93 2.64 2.62 -7.52
CA GLU A 93 1.61 2.14 -6.63
C GLU A 93 1.46 0.62 -6.67
N MET A 94 1.02 0.07 -5.55
CA MET A 94 0.74 -1.34 -5.41
C MET A 94 -0.76 -1.61 -5.53
N THR A 95 -1.13 -2.41 -6.53
CA THR A 95 -2.38 -3.16 -6.52
C THR A 95 -2.12 -4.59 -6.03
N LEU A 96 -3.16 -5.35 -5.81
CA LEU A 96 -3.13 -6.72 -5.34
C LEU A 96 -3.75 -7.64 -6.38
N VAL A 97 -3.12 -8.79 -6.62
CA VAL A 97 -3.66 -9.87 -7.49
C VAL A 97 -3.74 -11.14 -6.68
N ALA A 98 -4.82 -11.89 -6.86
CA ALA A 98 -5.04 -13.16 -6.15
C ALA A 98 -3.83 -14.10 -6.29
N HIS A 99 -3.39 -14.67 -5.18
CA HIS A 99 -2.26 -15.59 -5.09
C HIS A 99 -2.52 -16.67 -4.04
N GLY A 100 -2.74 -17.89 -4.50
CA GLY A 100 -3.19 -18.98 -3.61
C GLY A 100 -4.66 -18.84 -3.20
N PRO A 101 -5.12 -19.65 -2.23
CA PRO A 101 -6.54 -19.76 -1.91
C PRO A 101 -7.11 -18.51 -1.18
N HIS A 102 -6.33 -17.85 -0.35
CA HIS A 102 -6.76 -16.71 0.47
C HIS A 102 -5.66 -15.66 0.56
N GLY A 103 -4.90 -15.46 -0.50
CA GLY A 103 -3.76 -14.55 -0.49
C GLY A 103 -3.73 -13.62 -1.69
N PHE A 104 -2.83 -12.66 -1.62
CA PHE A 104 -2.60 -11.69 -2.67
C PHE A 104 -1.12 -11.48 -2.86
N LYS A 105 -0.71 -11.25 -4.11
CA LYS A 105 0.62 -10.79 -4.48
C LYS A 105 0.56 -9.30 -4.87
N ALA A 106 1.58 -8.56 -4.52
CA ALA A 106 1.78 -7.21 -4.98
C ALA A 106 1.89 -7.19 -6.51
N ASN A 107 1.20 -6.26 -7.13
CA ASN A 107 1.27 -6.00 -8.55
C ASN A 107 1.47 -4.50 -8.77
N LEU A 108 2.59 -4.14 -9.35
CA LEU A 108 3.05 -2.76 -9.47
C LEU A 108 2.71 -2.19 -10.85
N ALA A 109 2.34 -0.91 -10.90
CA ALA A 109 2.15 -0.18 -12.14
C ALA A 109 3.46 -0.16 -12.95
N PRO A 110 3.47 -0.62 -14.21
CA PRO A 110 4.67 -0.62 -15.04
C PRO A 110 4.85 0.69 -15.79
N TRP A 111 6.08 1.01 -16.10
CA TRP A 111 6.39 1.91 -17.22
C TRP A 111 6.05 1.25 -18.56
N PRO A 112 5.97 2.02 -19.69
CA PRO A 112 5.65 1.45 -21.01
C PRO A 112 6.55 0.31 -21.47
N ASP A 113 7.79 0.24 -20.96
CA ASP A 113 8.76 -0.82 -21.25
C ASP A 113 8.71 -2.00 -20.29
N GLY A 114 7.73 -2.00 -19.36
CA GLY A 114 7.52 -3.06 -18.39
C GLY A 114 8.32 -2.94 -17.08
N VAL A 115 9.31 -2.05 -17.02
CA VAL A 115 10.07 -1.78 -15.78
C VAL A 115 9.14 -1.14 -14.75
N LYS A 116 9.26 -1.54 -13.49
CA LYS A 116 8.43 -1.03 -12.39
C LYS A 116 9.04 0.22 -11.75
N ALA A 117 10.30 0.17 -11.39
CA ALA A 117 11.01 1.32 -10.83
C ALA A 117 12.46 1.40 -11.32
N ARG A 118 13.03 2.60 -11.29
CA ARG A 118 14.41 2.89 -11.67
C ARG A 118 15.09 3.70 -10.61
N TYR A 119 16.28 3.29 -10.24
CA TYR A 119 17.12 3.98 -9.27
C TYR A 119 18.46 4.37 -9.91
N ALA A 120 18.88 5.60 -9.70
CA ALA A 120 20.23 6.02 -10.01
C ALA A 120 21.19 5.53 -8.92
N GLY A 121 22.32 4.96 -9.33
CA GLY A 121 23.27 4.34 -8.41
C GLY A 121 22.79 3.00 -7.83
N GLY A 122 23.50 2.52 -6.84
CA GLY A 122 23.30 1.20 -6.24
C GLY A 122 22.44 1.18 -4.98
N THR A 123 21.80 2.27 -4.61
CA THR A 123 21.00 2.34 -3.39
C THR A 123 19.52 2.43 -3.73
N PHE A 124 18.71 1.56 -3.13
CA PHE A 124 17.26 1.61 -3.28
C PHE A 124 16.53 1.34 -1.96
N GLN A 125 15.32 1.86 -1.87
CA GLN A 125 14.34 1.46 -0.87
C GLN A 125 12.94 1.48 -1.50
N THR A 126 12.13 0.48 -1.15
CA THR A 126 10.73 0.45 -1.56
C THR A 126 9.86 1.25 -0.59
N PRO A 127 8.62 1.60 -0.94
CA PRO A 127 7.61 1.98 0.03
C PRO A 127 7.44 0.92 1.11
N TRP A 128 6.86 1.31 2.24
CA TRP A 128 6.46 0.37 3.26
C TRP A 128 5.22 -0.40 2.79
N ARG A 129 5.26 -1.71 2.89
CA ARG A 129 4.11 -2.59 2.79
C ARG A 129 3.52 -2.72 4.20
N THR A 130 2.22 -2.47 4.34
CA THR A 130 1.61 -2.33 5.66
C THR A 130 0.46 -3.29 5.85
N VAL A 131 0.34 -3.82 7.08
CA VAL A 131 -0.82 -4.55 7.56
C VAL A 131 -1.26 -3.93 8.88
N GLN A 132 -2.41 -3.26 8.87
CA GLN A 132 -3.09 -2.77 10.06
C GLN A 132 -4.00 -3.86 10.62
N ILE A 133 -4.15 -3.94 11.94
CA ILE A 133 -4.98 -4.92 12.62
C ILE A 133 -5.75 -4.21 13.73
N ALA A 134 -7.06 -4.48 13.84
CA ALA A 134 -7.90 -3.91 14.86
C ALA A 134 -9.04 -4.87 15.25
N ASP A 135 -9.54 -4.74 16.48
CA ASP A 135 -10.72 -5.43 16.98
C ASP A 135 -12.05 -4.86 16.45
N LYS A 136 -12.01 -3.63 15.91
CA LYS A 136 -13.14 -2.91 15.34
C LYS A 136 -12.74 -2.17 14.07
N ALA A 137 -13.68 -2.01 13.15
CA ALA A 137 -13.44 -1.27 11.89
C ALA A 137 -12.92 0.16 12.13
N VAL A 138 -13.45 0.86 13.14
CA VAL A 138 -13.02 2.22 13.48
C VAL A 138 -11.56 2.27 13.94
N GLY A 139 -11.01 1.18 14.48
CA GLY A 139 -9.60 1.09 14.84
C GLY A 139 -8.67 1.25 13.65
N LEU A 140 -9.05 0.76 12.48
CA LEU A 140 -8.28 0.95 11.26
C LEU A 140 -8.20 2.43 10.84
N ILE A 141 -9.31 3.18 11.00
CA ILE A 141 -9.38 4.61 10.67
C ILE A 141 -8.55 5.43 11.65
N ASN A 142 -8.51 5.03 12.92
CA ASN A 142 -7.80 5.75 13.99
C ASN A 142 -6.30 5.41 14.04
N SER A 143 -5.85 4.41 13.30
CA SER A 143 -4.44 4.02 13.26
C SER A 143 -3.57 5.13 12.65
N SER A 144 -2.47 5.44 13.31
CA SER A 144 -1.46 6.39 12.81
C SER A 144 -0.33 5.72 12.05
N LEU A 145 -0.44 4.43 11.72
CA LEU A 145 0.62 3.64 11.07
C LEU A 145 1.19 4.35 9.84
N ILE A 146 0.31 4.74 8.91
CA ILE A 146 0.75 5.35 7.65
C ILE A 146 1.54 6.63 7.91
N LEU A 147 1.10 7.45 8.87
CA LEU A 147 1.82 8.68 9.26
C LEU A 147 3.18 8.36 9.90
N ASN A 148 3.22 7.35 10.78
CA ASN A 148 4.43 6.97 11.51
C ASN A 148 5.50 6.30 10.62
N LEU A 149 5.11 5.79 9.45
CA LEU A 149 6.01 5.20 8.47
C LEU A 149 6.49 6.19 7.40
N ASN A 150 5.86 7.35 7.30
CA ASN A 150 6.33 8.44 6.45
C ASN A 150 7.41 9.28 7.14
N GLU A 151 8.18 10.00 6.33
CA GLU A 151 9.13 10.98 6.86
C GLU A 151 8.39 12.10 7.61
N PRO A 152 8.99 12.68 8.64
CA PRO A 152 8.41 13.81 9.35
C PRO A 152 8.10 14.97 8.42
N CYS A 153 7.13 15.79 8.80
CA CYS A 153 6.84 17.04 8.10
C CYS A 153 8.10 17.92 8.03
N LYS A 154 8.46 18.36 6.83
CA LYS A 154 9.63 19.23 6.59
C LYS A 154 9.32 20.71 6.72
N LEU A 155 8.07 21.10 6.93
CA LEU A 155 7.69 22.49 7.15
C LEU A 155 8.08 22.89 8.59
N GLU A 156 8.80 23.99 8.72
CA GLU A 156 9.19 24.54 10.04
C GLU A 156 7.95 24.92 10.86
N THR A 157 6.89 25.36 10.19
CA THR A 157 5.64 25.74 10.85
C THR A 157 4.44 25.52 9.94
N THR A 158 3.33 25.16 10.53
CA THR A 158 2.05 24.93 9.85
C THR A 158 0.94 25.85 10.35
N TYR A 159 1.25 26.90 11.15
CA TYR A 159 0.25 27.78 11.75
C TYR A 159 -0.63 28.52 10.73
N TRP A 160 -0.14 28.68 9.51
CA TRP A 160 -0.84 29.32 8.39
C TRP A 160 -1.87 28.39 7.73
N ILE A 161 -1.79 27.06 7.95
CA ILE A 161 -2.75 26.10 7.43
C ILE A 161 -4.00 26.16 8.31
N LYS A 162 -5.07 26.64 7.77
CA LYS A 162 -6.37 26.73 8.46
C LYS A 162 -7.44 26.01 7.64
N PRO A 163 -8.40 25.34 8.26
CA PRO A 163 -9.57 24.83 7.56
C PRO A 163 -10.26 25.94 6.80
N MET A 164 -10.49 25.74 5.51
CA MET A 164 -11.18 26.73 4.67
C MET A 164 -11.94 26.03 3.53
N LYS A 165 -12.90 26.74 2.98
CA LYS A 165 -13.53 26.34 1.72
C LYS A 165 -12.68 26.88 0.56
N TYR A 166 -12.49 26.08 -0.46
CA TYR A 166 -11.78 26.50 -1.68
C TYR A 166 -12.50 25.95 -2.93
N VAL A 167 -12.26 26.58 -4.04
CA VAL A 167 -12.72 26.12 -5.36
C VAL A 167 -11.51 25.65 -6.13
N GLY A 168 -11.55 24.40 -6.57
CA GLY A 168 -10.54 23.82 -7.44
C GLY A 168 -11.03 23.76 -8.89
N VAL A 169 -10.11 23.87 -9.84
CA VAL A 169 -10.38 23.61 -11.25
C VAL A 169 -10.12 22.15 -11.52
N TRP A 170 -11.14 21.43 -11.98
CA TRP A 170 -11.01 20.04 -12.42
C TRP A 170 -10.81 20.03 -13.94
N TRP A 171 -9.69 19.59 -14.40
CA TRP A 171 -9.23 19.72 -15.79
C TRP A 171 -9.49 18.50 -16.68
N GLY A 172 -10.16 17.52 -16.17
CA GLY A 172 -10.54 16.30 -16.90
C GLY A 172 -11.99 16.28 -17.37
N MET A 173 -12.66 17.43 -17.44
CA MET A 173 -14.03 17.53 -17.95
C MET A 173 -14.06 17.77 -19.45
#